data_1ca43ac7339b91182d5bdbef00c0ca5c
#
_entry.id   1ca43ac7339b91182d5bdbef00c0ca5c
#
_cell.length_a   1.000
_cell.length_b   1.000
_cell.length_c   1.000
_cell.angle_alpha   90.00
_cell.angle_beta   90.00
_cell.angle_gamma   90.00
#
_symmetry.space_group_name_H-M   'P 1'
#
loop_
_entity.id
_entity.type
_entity.pdbx_description
1 polymer ?
#
loop_
_entity_poly.entity_id
_entity_poly.type
_entity_poly.pdbx_seq_one_letter_code
_entity_poly.pdbx_strand_id
1 'polypeptide(L)'
;YPDVPAAYRALFEANEALGLETAQVYKTRALRMIDMASAKPEEVAPGVVLERGIGFEMTDLELNGERYCSVAFEAFPDDTAAEAGFDAAVSGFLGELAGSLGIGASMSYPDWLCR
;
A
#
# COMPACT_ATOMS: atom_id res chain seq x y z
N TYR A 1 6.58 20.98 11.30
CA TYR A 1 6.82 19.53 11.13
C TYR A 1 7.54 18.93 12.36
N PRO A 2 6.88 18.84 13.53
CA PRO A 2 7.56 18.45 14.76
C PRO A 2 8.08 17.00 14.74
N ASP A 3 7.47 16.12 13.95
CA ASP A 3 7.82 14.70 13.88
C ASP A 3 8.75 14.36 12.71
N VAL A 4 9.17 15.35 11.93
CA VAL A 4 10.07 15.17 10.81
C VAL A 4 11.52 15.18 11.28
N PRO A 5 12.34 14.17 10.97
CA PRO A 5 13.77 14.20 11.28
C PRO A 5 14.45 15.44 10.71
N ALA A 6 15.38 16.01 11.46
CA ALA A 6 16.07 17.25 11.08
C ALA A 6 16.71 17.18 9.68
N ALA A 7 17.19 15.99 9.25
CA ALA A 7 17.77 15.79 7.93
C ALA A 7 16.79 16.08 6.77
N TYR A 8 15.48 15.92 7.00
CA TYR A 8 14.47 16.15 5.97
C TYR A 8 13.80 17.54 6.09
N ARG A 9 13.97 18.21 7.20
CA ARG A 9 13.31 19.49 7.48
C ARG A 9 13.68 20.57 6.45
N ALA A 10 14.96 20.67 6.10
CA ALA A 10 15.44 21.61 5.08
C ALA A 10 14.82 21.34 3.70
N LEU A 11 14.57 20.07 3.36
CA LEU A 11 13.91 19.69 2.11
C LEU A 11 12.45 20.18 2.08
N PHE A 12 11.71 20.00 3.18
CA PHE A 12 10.33 20.47 3.29
C PHE A 12 10.25 22.00 3.20
N GLU A 13 11.14 22.71 3.90
CA GLU A 13 11.20 24.17 3.86
C GLU A 13 11.53 24.68 2.44
N ALA A 14 12.44 24.01 1.72
CA ALA A 14 12.75 24.35 0.34
C ALA A 14 11.55 24.13 -0.60
N ASN A 15 10.79 23.07 -0.41
CA ASN A 15 9.58 22.80 -1.18
C ASN A 15 8.51 23.87 -0.93
N GLU A 16 8.31 24.29 0.32
CA GLU A 16 7.39 25.39 0.65
C GLU A 16 7.80 26.71 -0.01
N ALA A 17 9.11 27.02 0.00
CA ALA A 17 9.64 28.21 -0.64
C ALA A 17 9.42 28.23 -2.16
N LEU A 18 9.33 27.04 -2.80
CA LEU A 18 9.00 26.89 -4.23
C LEU A 18 7.49 26.87 -4.50
N GLY A 19 6.65 27.03 -3.49
CA GLY A 19 5.19 26.97 -3.63
C GLY A 19 4.64 25.56 -3.78
N LEU A 20 5.42 24.52 -3.47
CA LEU A 20 4.97 23.14 -3.47
C LEU A 20 4.25 22.81 -2.17
N GLU A 21 3.14 22.13 -2.27
CA GLU A 21 2.38 21.67 -1.12
C GLU A 21 3.00 20.40 -0.53
N THR A 22 3.06 20.34 0.81
CA THR A 22 3.54 19.18 1.55
C THR A 22 2.44 18.69 2.47
N ALA A 23 2.15 17.39 2.43
CA ALA A 23 1.22 16.75 3.35
C ALA A 23 1.96 15.75 4.23
N GLN A 24 1.64 15.75 5.53
CA GLN A 24 2.16 14.77 6.49
C GLN A 24 1.12 13.70 6.75
N VAL A 25 1.48 12.45 6.50
CA VAL A 25 0.61 11.30 6.67
C VAL A 25 1.25 10.31 7.65
N TYR A 26 0.53 9.95 8.69
CA TYR A 26 0.96 8.89 9.61
C TYR A 26 0.42 7.55 9.11
N LYS A 27 1.28 6.53 9.06
CA LYS A 27 0.94 5.20 8.53
C LYS A 27 1.31 4.10 9.50
N THR A 28 0.38 3.18 9.71
CA THR A 28 0.64 1.91 10.36
C THR A 28 0.27 0.79 9.41
N ARG A 29 1.24 -0.05 9.03
CA ARG A 29 1.07 -1.05 7.99
C ARG A 29 1.08 -2.47 8.54
N ALA A 30 0.19 -3.31 8.02
CA ALA A 30 0.24 -4.75 8.17
C ALA A 30 0.44 -5.39 6.79
N LEU A 31 1.46 -6.22 6.65
CA LEU A 31 1.86 -6.84 5.39
C LEU A 31 1.70 -8.36 5.48
N ARG A 32 1.06 -8.93 4.46
CA ARG A 32 1.01 -10.37 4.25
C ARG A 32 1.64 -10.73 2.91
N MET A 33 2.38 -11.83 2.87
CA MET A 33 3.07 -12.29 1.68
C MET A 33 2.57 -13.67 1.30
N ILE A 34 2.30 -13.87 0.02
CA ILE A 34 1.80 -15.13 -0.52
C ILE A 34 2.78 -15.63 -1.57
N ASP A 35 3.31 -16.85 -1.37
CA ASP A 35 4.17 -17.52 -2.33
C ASP A 35 3.32 -18.11 -3.46
N MET A 36 3.60 -17.71 -4.68
CA MET A 36 2.91 -18.16 -5.89
C MET A 36 3.79 -19.04 -6.79
N ALA A 37 4.96 -19.46 -6.31
CA ALA A 37 5.90 -20.27 -7.10
C ALA A 37 5.39 -21.69 -7.34
N SER A 38 4.52 -22.22 -6.48
CA SER A 38 3.91 -23.55 -6.64
C SER A 38 2.47 -23.43 -7.13
N ALA A 39 1.90 -24.55 -7.57
CA ALA A 39 0.50 -24.63 -7.99
C ALA A 39 -0.50 -24.27 -6.88
N LYS A 40 -0.07 -24.39 -5.62
CA LYS A 40 -0.87 -24.05 -4.43
C LYS A 40 -0.28 -22.81 -3.75
N PRO A 41 -1.00 -21.68 -3.76
CA PRO A 41 -0.56 -20.49 -3.04
C PRO A 41 -0.39 -20.77 -1.55
N GLU A 42 0.67 -20.24 -0.94
CA GLU A 42 0.99 -20.43 0.47
C GLU A 42 1.41 -19.10 1.10
N GLU A 43 0.82 -18.76 2.24
CA GLU A 43 1.22 -17.60 3.00
C GLU A 43 2.55 -17.85 3.71
N VAL A 44 3.48 -16.91 3.58
CA VAL A 44 4.79 -16.96 4.21
C VAL A 44 5.01 -15.72 5.09
N ALA A 45 5.99 -15.80 5.98
CA ALA A 45 6.32 -14.68 6.86
C ALA A 45 6.82 -13.47 6.04
N PRO A 46 6.46 -12.24 6.42
CA PRO A 46 7.05 -11.04 5.83
C PRO A 46 8.57 -11.04 5.95
N GLY A 47 9.26 -10.64 4.88
CA GLY A 47 10.72 -10.64 4.83
C GLY A 47 11.34 -11.88 4.18
N VAL A 48 10.57 -12.93 3.93
CA VAL A 48 11.01 -14.07 3.13
C VAL A 48 11.18 -13.60 1.68
N VAL A 49 12.32 -13.92 1.07
CA VAL A 49 12.57 -13.61 -0.34
C VAL A 49 11.85 -14.63 -1.21
N LEU A 50 10.96 -14.15 -2.08
CA LEU A 50 10.17 -14.96 -2.99
C LEU A 50 10.57 -14.71 -4.44
N GLU A 51 10.66 -15.75 -5.25
CA GLU A 51 10.84 -15.61 -6.70
C GLU A 51 9.57 -15.11 -7.37
N ARG A 52 8.43 -15.54 -6.86
CA ARG A 52 7.11 -15.25 -7.39
C ARG A 52 6.11 -15.13 -6.26
N GLY A 53 5.43 -14.01 -6.16
CA GLY A 53 4.53 -13.79 -5.04
C GLY A 53 3.60 -12.62 -5.20
N ILE A 54 2.70 -12.50 -4.21
CA ILE A 54 1.78 -11.38 -4.06
C ILE A 54 1.92 -10.82 -2.65
N GLY A 55 2.17 -9.53 -2.55
CA GLY A 55 2.09 -8.78 -1.30
C GLY A 55 0.70 -8.20 -1.12
N PHE A 56 0.15 -8.34 0.06
CA PHE A 56 -1.08 -7.70 0.49
C PHE A 56 -0.75 -6.76 1.65
N GLU A 57 -1.11 -5.49 1.51
CA GLU A 57 -0.84 -4.47 2.52
C GLU A 57 -2.15 -3.80 2.95
N MET A 58 -2.38 -3.81 4.24
CA MET A 58 -3.44 -3.01 4.86
C MET A 58 -2.78 -1.90 5.67
N THR A 59 -3.18 -0.66 5.45
CA THR A 59 -2.55 0.49 6.08
C THR A 59 -3.59 1.38 6.73
N ASP A 60 -3.40 1.63 8.02
CA ASP A 60 -4.11 2.71 8.72
C ASP A 60 -3.38 4.02 8.42
N LEU A 61 -4.13 5.01 7.98
CA LEU A 61 -3.64 6.33 7.59
C LEU A 61 -4.29 7.40 8.44
N GLU A 62 -3.51 8.39 8.84
CA GLU A 62 -4.02 9.60 9.48
C GLU A 62 -3.53 10.83 8.71
N LEU A 63 -4.46 11.67 8.28
CA LEU A 63 -4.19 12.92 7.59
C LEU A 63 -5.10 14.00 8.16
N ASN A 64 -4.52 15.08 8.66
CA ASN A 64 -5.26 16.22 9.25
C ASN A 64 -6.24 15.80 10.36
N GLY A 65 -5.88 14.80 11.16
CA GLY A 65 -6.72 14.27 12.24
C GLY A 65 -7.81 13.30 11.79
N GLU A 66 -7.99 13.07 10.50
CA GLU A 66 -8.93 12.10 9.97
C GLU A 66 -8.24 10.76 9.70
N ARG A 67 -8.94 9.68 9.96
CA ARG A 67 -8.43 8.32 9.77
C ARG A 67 -9.01 7.66 8.52
N TYR A 68 -8.13 6.98 7.81
CA TYR A 68 -8.45 6.24 6.59
C TYR A 68 -7.84 4.85 6.65
N CYS A 69 -8.37 3.93 5.87
CA CYS A 69 -7.77 2.62 5.66
C CYS A 69 -7.51 2.42 4.17
N SER A 70 -6.31 1.97 3.82
CA SER A 70 -6.00 1.57 2.46
C SER A 70 -5.63 0.10 2.39
N VAL A 71 -5.94 -0.51 1.26
CA VAL A 71 -5.58 -1.88 0.94
C VAL A 71 -4.84 -1.86 -0.40
N ALA A 72 -3.68 -2.47 -0.44
CA ALA A 72 -2.85 -2.53 -1.64
C ALA A 72 -2.40 -3.96 -1.91
N PHE A 73 -2.27 -4.28 -3.18
CA PHE A 73 -1.75 -5.55 -3.65
C PHE A 73 -0.59 -5.29 -4.61
N GLU A 74 0.44 -6.11 -4.52
CA GLU A 74 1.60 -6.05 -5.40
C GLU A 74 1.97 -7.47 -5.83
N ALA A 75 2.04 -7.71 -7.13
CA ALA A 75 2.50 -8.97 -7.68
C ALA A 75 3.89 -8.82 -8.28
N PHE A 76 4.70 -9.85 -8.15
CA PHE A 76 6.04 -9.91 -8.74
C PHE A 76 6.37 -11.35 -9.18
N PRO A 77 7.24 -11.55 -10.19
CA PRO A 77 7.82 -10.51 -11.06
C PRO A 77 6.78 -9.90 -11.98
N ASP A 78 7.15 -8.83 -12.67
CA ASP A 78 6.29 -8.17 -13.66
C ASP A 78 6.27 -8.97 -14.96
N ASP A 79 5.41 -9.98 -15.03
CA ASP A 79 5.20 -10.81 -16.20
C ASP A 79 3.73 -11.23 -16.36
N THR A 80 3.39 -11.82 -17.51
CA THR A 80 2.02 -12.21 -17.85
C THR A 80 1.44 -13.26 -16.88
N ALA A 81 2.26 -14.18 -16.39
CA ALA A 81 1.81 -15.19 -15.43
C ALA A 81 1.50 -14.58 -14.06
N ALA A 82 2.30 -13.61 -13.62
CA ALA A 82 2.06 -12.88 -12.38
C ALA A 82 0.77 -12.04 -12.48
N GLU A 83 0.53 -11.41 -13.63
CA GLU A 83 -0.69 -10.63 -13.87
C GLU A 83 -1.96 -11.50 -13.78
N ALA A 84 -1.96 -12.66 -14.41
CA ALA A 84 -3.08 -13.59 -14.34
C ALA A 84 -3.35 -14.10 -12.92
N GLY A 85 -2.30 -14.44 -12.18
CA GLY A 85 -2.39 -14.85 -10.77
C GLY A 85 -2.84 -13.72 -9.86
N PHE A 86 -2.44 -12.50 -10.16
CA PHE A 86 -2.83 -11.30 -9.43
C PHE A 86 -4.33 -11.06 -9.46
N ASP A 87 -4.95 -11.09 -10.63
CA ASP A 87 -6.39 -10.87 -10.78
C ASP A 87 -7.21 -11.88 -9.96
N ALA A 88 -6.85 -13.14 -10.01
CA ALA A 88 -7.52 -14.19 -9.27
C ALA A 88 -7.37 -14.01 -7.73
N ALA A 89 -6.17 -13.69 -7.28
CA ALA A 89 -5.89 -13.48 -5.86
C ALA A 89 -6.58 -12.23 -5.31
N VAL A 90 -6.55 -11.12 -6.03
CA VAL A 90 -7.22 -9.88 -5.62
C VAL A 90 -8.73 -10.09 -5.56
N SER A 91 -9.33 -10.76 -6.53
CA SER A 91 -10.76 -11.07 -6.54
C SER A 91 -11.15 -11.94 -5.33
N GLY A 92 -10.34 -12.93 -4.97
CA GLY A 92 -10.56 -13.75 -3.80
C GLY A 92 -10.49 -12.97 -2.49
N PHE A 93 -9.47 -12.16 -2.31
CA PHE A 93 -9.31 -11.31 -1.12
C PHE A 93 -10.40 -10.25 -1.00
N LEU A 94 -10.73 -9.56 -2.08
CA LEU A 94 -11.78 -8.54 -2.07
C LEU A 94 -13.14 -9.16 -1.76
N GLY A 95 -13.41 -10.37 -2.24
CA GLY A 95 -14.62 -11.11 -1.91
C GLY A 95 -14.75 -11.39 -0.41
N GLU A 96 -13.66 -11.77 0.26
CA GLU A 96 -13.64 -11.97 1.71
C GLU A 96 -13.76 -10.66 2.51
N LEU A 97 -13.14 -9.59 2.04
CA LEU A 97 -13.08 -8.31 2.73
C LEU A 97 -14.28 -7.40 2.46
N ALA A 98 -14.99 -7.59 1.37
CA ALA A 98 -16.08 -6.71 0.94
C ALA A 98 -17.18 -6.52 2.01
N GLY A 99 -17.45 -7.56 2.82
CA GLY A 99 -18.38 -7.47 3.93
C GLY A 99 -17.87 -6.69 5.13
N SER A 100 -16.57 -6.52 5.27
CA SER A 100 -15.91 -5.91 6.45
C SER A 100 -15.49 -4.46 6.21
N LEU A 101 -15.02 -4.14 4.99
CA LEU A 101 -14.43 -2.84 4.67
C LEU A 101 -15.37 -1.88 3.94
N GLY A 102 -16.52 -2.36 3.46
CA GLY A 102 -17.40 -1.54 2.64
C GLY A 102 -16.81 -1.24 1.26
N ILE A 103 -17.42 -0.29 0.57
CA ILE A 103 -17.00 0.13 -0.77
C ILE A 103 -15.98 1.27 -0.65
N GLY A 104 -14.80 1.07 -1.20
CA GLY A 104 -13.76 2.07 -1.30
C GLY A 104 -13.60 2.61 -2.72
N ALA A 105 -12.73 3.59 -2.86
CA ALA A 105 -12.28 4.10 -4.14
C ALA A 105 -10.87 3.59 -4.44
N SER A 106 -10.59 3.25 -5.69
CA SER A 106 -9.25 2.88 -6.15
C SER A 106 -8.54 4.11 -6.70
N MET A 107 -7.40 4.45 -6.10
CA MET A 107 -6.62 5.61 -6.52
C MET A 107 -5.19 5.55 -6.00
N SER A 108 -4.31 6.36 -6.58
CA SER A 108 -2.97 6.56 -6.07
C SER A 108 -2.96 7.48 -4.83
N TYR A 109 -1.88 7.45 -4.06
CA TYR A 109 -1.72 8.41 -2.94
C TYR A 109 -1.71 9.87 -3.39
N PRO A 110 -1.01 10.26 -4.47
CA PRO A 110 -1.12 11.63 -4.97
C PRO A 110 -2.54 12.07 -5.28
N ASP A 111 -3.33 11.23 -5.94
CA ASP A 111 -4.73 11.52 -6.24
C ASP A 111 -5.57 11.69 -4.98
N TRP A 112 -5.34 10.83 -3.99
CA TRP A 112 -6.01 10.93 -2.70
C TRP A 112 -5.67 12.22 -1.95
N LEU A 113 -4.40 12.63 -1.93
CA LEU A 113 -3.94 13.82 -1.26
C LEU A 113 -4.44 15.13 -1.92
N CYS A 114 -4.72 15.10 -3.22
CA CYS A 114 -5.21 16.25 -3.98
C CYS A 114 -6.74 16.41 -4.00
N ARG A 115 -7.44 15.63 -3.21
CA ARG A 115 -8.92 15.68 -3.14
C ARG A 115 -9.45 16.94 -2.49
#